data_13e430f30d5feb04e2eaae862a87003c
#
_entry.id   13e430f30d5feb04e2eaae862a87003c
#
_cell.length_a   1.000
_cell.length_b   1.000
_cell.length_c   1.000
_cell.angle_alpha   90.00
_cell.angle_beta   90.00
_cell.angle_gamma   90.00
#
_symmetry.space_group_name_H-M   'P 1'
#
loop_
_entity.id
_entity.type
_entity.pdbx_description
1 polymer ?
#
loop_
_entity_poly.entity_id
_entity_poly.type
_entity_poly.pdbx_seq_one_letter_code
_entity_poly.pdbx_strand_id
1 'polypeptide(L)' 'LAINGKDIISLGVPQGKQIGVILHELLEEVILDTLPNEHDVLLRKAVELIERT' A
#
# COMPACT_ATOMS: atom_id res chain seq x y z
N LEU A 1 5.15 -1.74 -9.23
CA LEU A 1 4.71 -0.94 -8.09
C LEU A 1 5.94 -0.48 -7.29
N ALA A 2 5.96 0.79 -6.91
CA ALA A 2 7.11 1.38 -6.23
C ALA A 2 7.29 0.94 -4.78
N ILE A 3 6.32 0.25 -4.20
CA ILE A 3 6.45 -0.35 -2.88
C ILE A 3 6.11 -1.85 -2.96
N ASN A 4 6.50 -2.58 -1.94
CA ASN A 4 6.26 -4.03 -1.89
C ASN A 4 5.79 -4.44 -0.49
N GLY A 5 5.62 -5.75 -0.28
CA GLY A 5 5.16 -6.29 1.01
C GLY A 5 6.06 -5.91 2.17
N LYS A 6 7.37 -5.84 1.95
CA LYS A 6 8.31 -5.47 3.01
C LYS A 6 8.06 -4.05 3.51
N ASP A 7 7.72 -3.13 2.61
CA ASP A 7 7.41 -1.75 2.98
C ASP A 7 6.17 -1.71 3.87
N ILE A 8 5.17 -2.51 3.55
CA ILE A 8 3.94 -2.58 4.35
C ILE A 8 4.22 -3.16 5.73
N ILE A 9 5.03 -4.21 5.79
CA ILE A 9 5.42 -4.83 7.06
C ILE A 9 6.16 -3.83 7.94
N SER A 10 7.02 -3.01 7.36
CA SER A 10 7.78 -2.03 8.12
C SER A 10 6.90 -0.93 8.71
N LEU A 11 5.66 -0.79 8.23
CA LEU A 11 4.70 0.13 8.81
C LEU A 11 3.99 -0.45 10.05
N GLY A 12 4.29 -1.69 10.41
CA GLY A 12 3.72 -2.33 11.57
C GLY A 12 2.54 -3.25 11.30
N VAL A 13 2.24 -3.52 10.03
CA VAL A 13 1.16 -4.44 9.67
C VAL A 13 1.66 -5.88 9.81
N PRO A 14 0.95 -6.74 10.55
CA PRO A 14 1.34 -8.14 10.65
C PRO A 14 1.22 -8.84 9.30
N GLN A 15 2.08 -9.82 9.07
CA GLN A 15 2.05 -10.62 7.85
C GLN A 15 0.70 -11.32 7.71
N GLY A 16 0.23 -11.44 6.48
CA GLY A 16 -1.00 -12.14 6.20
C GLY A 16 -1.81 -11.47 5.10
N LYS A 17 -3.10 -11.76 5.08
CA LYS A 17 -4.05 -11.28 4.08
C LYS A 17 -4.04 -9.77 3.92
N GLN A 18 -3.85 -9.06 5.01
CA GLN A 18 -3.96 -7.61 5.01
C GLN A 18 -2.90 -6.95 4.13
N ILE A 19 -1.70 -7.52 4.10
CA ILE A 19 -0.62 -7.00 3.25
C ILE A 19 -1.03 -7.10 1.78
N GLY A 20 -1.56 -8.25 1.39
CA GLY A 20 -2.03 -8.46 0.02
C GLY A 20 -3.16 -7.53 -0.36
N VAL A 21 -4.09 -7.30 0.54
CA VAL A 21 -5.22 -6.40 0.31
C VAL A 21 -4.72 -4.97 0.10
N ILE A 22 -3.82 -4.51 0.95
CA ILE A 22 -3.27 -3.16 0.84
C ILE A 22 -2.52 -2.96 -0.48
N LEU A 23 -1.66 -3.93 -0.82
CA LEU A 23 -0.91 -3.86 -2.07
C LEU A 23 -1.83 -3.87 -3.29
N HIS A 24 -2.89 -4.68 -3.25
CA HIS A 24 -3.86 -4.76 -4.33
C HIS A 24 -4.60 -3.44 -4.51
N GLU A 25 -5.01 -2.81 -3.42
CA GLU A 25 -5.67 -1.51 -3.46
C GLU A 25 -4.77 -0.45 -4.08
N LEU A 26 -3.50 -0.43 -3.67
CA LEU A 26 -2.54 0.53 -4.20
C LEU A 26 -2.30 0.30 -5.69
N LEU A 27 -2.19 -0.96 -6.09
CA LEU A 27 -1.98 -1.32 -7.48
C LEU A 27 -3.15 -0.85 -8.34
N GLU A 28 -4.37 -1.07 -7.88
CA GLU A 28 -5.56 -0.63 -8.62
C GLU A 28 -5.59 0.88 -8.80
N GLU A 29 -5.24 1.63 -7.77
CA GLU A 29 -5.23 3.09 -7.87
C GLU A 29 -4.15 3.58 -8.83
N VAL A 30 -3.01 2.90 -8.89
CA VAL A 30 -1.98 3.23 -9.87
C VAL A 30 -2.47 2.92 -11.29
N ILE A 31 -3.12 1.77 -11.48
CA ILE A 31 -3.65 1.37 -12.78
C ILE A 31 -4.73 2.34 -13.25
N LEU A 32 -5.60 2.79 -12.33
CA LEU A 32 -6.65 3.75 -12.63
C LEU A 32 -6.14 5.20 -12.73
N ASP A 33 -4.84 5.37 -12.57
CA ASP A 33 -4.19 6.68 -12.65
C ASP A 33 -4.70 7.69 -11.62
N THR A 34 -5.13 7.18 -10.46
CA THR A 34 -5.58 8.03 -9.36
C THR A 34 -4.45 8.32 -8.37
N LEU A 35 -3.37 7.54 -8.43
CA LEU A 35 -2.16 7.74 -7.62
C LEU A 35 -0.93 7.59 -8.48
N PRO A 36 0.09 8.45 -8.30
CA PRO A 36 1.37 8.25 -8.98
C PRO A 36 2.09 7.03 -8.39
N ASN A 37 2.81 6.31 -9.23
CA ASN A 37 3.59 5.15 -8.81
C ASN A 37 4.92 5.63 -8.21
N GLU A 38 4.84 6.25 -7.04
CA GLU A 38 6.00 6.79 -6.33
C GLU A 38 6.00 6.24 -4.90
N HIS A 39 7.17 5.85 -4.45
CA HIS A 39 7.35 5.20 -3.15
C HIS A 39 6.72 5.99 -2.00
N ASP A 40 7.04 7.27 -1.90
CA ASP A 40 6.54 8.09 -0.80
C ASP A 40 5.03 8.27 -0.81
N VAL A 41 4.47 8.47 -2.00
CA VAL A 41 3.03 8.64 -2.15
C VAL A 41 2.30 7.35 -1.79
N LEU A 42 2.79 6.23 -2.29
CA LEU A 42 2.17 4.92 -2.02
C LEU A 42 2.29 4.54 -0.55
N LEU A 43 3.42 4.85 0.07
CA LEU A 43 3.63 4.57 1.48
C LEU A 43 2.65 5.37 2.34
N ARG A 44 2.44 6.63 2.00
CA ARG A 44 1.49 7.49 2.71
C ARG A 44 0.06 6.97 2.58
N LYS A 45 -0.30 6.53 1.38
CA LYS A 45 -1.62 5.95 1.15
C LYS A 45 -1.80 4.65 1.92
N ALA A 46 -0.75 3.84 1.99
CA ALA A 46 -0.77 2.60 2.75
C ALA A 46 -1.06 2.88 4.24
N VAL A 47 -0.46 3.91 4.80
CA VAL A 47 -0.72 4.30 6.19
C VAL A 47 -2.19 4.66 6.37
N GLU A 48 -2.78 5.39 5.44
CA GLU A 48 -4.20 5.73 5.50
C GLU A 48 -5.07 4.47 5.49
N LEU A 49 -4.74 3.51 4.64
CA LEU A 49 -5.51 2.26 4.54
C LEU A 49 -5.41 1.45 5.82
N ILE A 50 -4.24 1.44 6.44
CA ILE A 50 -4.02 0.75 7.71
C ILE A 50 -4.87 1.38 8.81
N GLU A 51 -4.91 2.70 8.86
CA GLU A 51 -5.66 3.43 9.89
C GLU A 51 -7.17 3.28 9.73
N ARG A 52 -7.64 2.96 8.54
CA ARG A 52 -9.06 2.76 8.28
C ARG A 52 -9.57 1.40 8.75
N THR A 53 -8.68 0.45 8.84
CA THR A 53 -9.03 -0.89 9.29
C THR A 53 -8.73 -1.06 10.77
#